data_d7d888526c46311440a3b32db8eb1ec9
#
_entry.id   d7d888526c46311440a3b32db8eb1ec9
#
_cell.length_a   1.000
_cell.length_b   1.000
_cell.length_c   1.000
_cell.angle_alpha   90.00
_cell.angle_beta   90.00
_cell.angle_gamma   90.00
#
_symmetry.space_group_name_H-M   'P 1'
#
loop_
_entity.id
_entity.type
_entity.pdbx_description
1 polymer ?
#
loop_
_entity_poly.entity_id
_entity_poly.type
_entity_poly.pdbx_seq_one_letter_code
_entity_poly.pdbx_strand_id
1 'polypeptide(L)'
;MDTIYIKDLEVFANHGVYPEENKLGQKFVISADLSVDVRMAGLTDELEYSVNYGEVSHTIQDFLQKHTFKLIEAAAEGLAAELFCRYPLIRALRLEIQKPWAPVGLPLRTVSVEIRRSRHTVYIALGSNMGDKMAYLKEAVEKLSKLPGSSVKKVSDFIRTEPYGVTEQDEFLNGVLEMETLLTPQELLAQLHRIEAEANRERILRWGPRTLDLDILLYDQEVID
;
A
#
# COMPACT_ATOMS: atom_id res chain seq x y z
N MET A 1 5.73 8.15 -17.33
CA MET A 1 4.41 8.16 -16.68
C MET A 1 3.98 9.61 -16.58
N ASP A 2 2.72 9.91 -16.92
CA ASP A 2 2.19 11.27 -16.97
C ASP A 2 1.61 11.67 -15.61
N THR A 3 1.23 12.95 -15.45
CA THR A 3 0.71 13.42 -14.17
C THR A 3 -0.51 14.32 -14.36
N ILE A 4 -1.58 14.00 -13.65
CA ILE A 4 -2.76 14.87 -13.50
C ILE A 4 -2.59 15.64 -12.21
N TYR A 5 -2.72 16.98 -12.27
CA TYR A 5 -2.56 17.86 -11.12
C TYR A 5 -3.91 18.37 -10.63
N ILE A 6 -4.19 18.18 -9.35
CA ILE A 6 -5.24 18.88 -8.61
C ILE A 6 -4.51 19.86 -7.69
N LYS A 7 -4.72 21.16 -7.89
CA LYS A 7 -3.97 22.21 -7.15
C LYS A 7 -4.93 23.04 -6.32
N ASP A 8 -4.55 23.22 -5.07
CA ASP A 8 -5.18 24.16 -4.13
C ASP A 8 -6.69 23.96 -3.96
N LEU A 9 -7.15 22.69 -3.92
CA LEU A 9 -8.54 22.38 -3.61
C LEU A 9 -8.85 22.78 -2.17
N GLU A 10 -9.75 23.75 -1.97
CA GLU A 10 -10.17 24.21 -0.65
C GLU A 10 -11.25 23.28 -0.08
N VAL A 11 -11.02 22.79 1.13
CA VAL A 11 -11.98 21.93 1.86
C VAL A 11 -12.13 22.47 3.28
N PHE A 12 -13.36 22.60 3.76
CA PHE A 12 -13.64 22.89 5.16
C PHE A 12 -13.86 21.59 5.91
N ALA A 13 -13.05 21.33 6.95
CA ALA A 13 -13.04 20.06 7.69
C ALA A 13 -12.65 20.26 9.17
N ASN A 14 -12.80 19.19 9.97
CA ASN A 14 -12.71 19.24 11.43
C ASN A 14 -11.52 18.42 11.96
N HIS A 15 -10.30 18.74 11.48
CA HIS A 15 -9.08 18.05 11.92
C HIS A 15 -8.26 18.93 12.85
N GLY A 16 -7.66 18.33 13.87
CA GLY A 16 -6.73 18.97 14.79
C GLY A 16 -6.66 18.28 16.14
N VAL A 17 -5.66 18.64 16.92
CA VAL A 17 -5.42 18.11 18.27
C VAL A 17 -6.35 18.77 19.30
N TYR A 18 -6.65 20.06 19.09
CA TYR A 18 -7.48 20.82 20.03
C TYR A 18 -8.98 20.55 19.80
N PRO A 19 -9.77 20.37 20.89
CA PRO A 19 -11.21 20.14 20.77
C PRO A 19 -11.96 21.25 19.99
N GLU A 20 -11.48 22.48 20.06
CA GLU A 20 -12.03 23.62 19.34
C GLU A 20 -11.92 23.45 17.84
N GLU A 21 -10.80 22.91 17.34
CA GLU A 21 -10.59 22.63 15.90
C GLU A 21 -11.57 21.57 15.39
N ASN A 22 -11.82 20.54 16.22
CA ASN A 22 -12.76 19.47 15.89
C ASN A 22 -14.22 19.95 15.88
N LYS A 23 -14.55 20.94 16.73
CA LYS A 23 -15.90 21.49 16.85
C LYS A 23 -16.20 22.58 15.83
N LEU A 24 -15.28 23.53 15.65
CA LEU A 24 -15.48 24.69 14.80
C LEU A 24 -15.12 24.39 13.35
N GLY A 25 -14.15 23.50 13.11
CA GLY A 25 -13.58 23.26 11.80
C GLY A 25 -12.73 24.41 11.31
N GLN A 26 -12.06 24.17 10.19
CA GLN A 26 -11.25 25.18 9.51
C GLN A 26 -11.02 24.83 8.05
N LYS A 27 -10.46 25.78 7.31
CA LYS A 27 -10.04 25.59 5.92
C LYS A 27 -8.76 24.75 5.85
N PHE A 28 -8.78 23.75 4.99
CA PHE A 28 -7.61 23.03 4.50
C PHE A 28 -7.45 23.26 3.00
N VAL A 29 -6.23 23.21 2.50
CA VAL A 29 -5.94 23.33 1.07
C VAL A 29 -5.17 22.08 0.65
N ILE A 30 -5.71 21.37 -0.34
CA ILE A 30 -5.21 20.08 -0.77
C ILE A 30 -4.67 20.16 -2.19
N SER A 31 -3.44 19.70 -2.39
CA SER A 31 -2.87 19.50 -3.72
C SER A 31 -2.50 18.03 -3.90
N ALA A 32 -2.90 17.44 -5.03
CA ALA A 32 -2.65 16.06 -5.38
C ALA A 32 -2.08 15.94 -6.79
N ASP A 33 -0.91 15.31 -6.92
CA ASP A 33 -0.29 14.98 -8.19
C ASP A 33 -0.49 13.46 -8.41
N LEU A 34 -1.32 13.11 -9.40
CA LEU A 34 -1.71 11.73 -9.70
C LEU A 34 -0.88 11.23 -10.87
N SER A 35 0.03 10.27 -10.64
CA SER A 35 0.79 9.62 -11.71
C SER A 35 -0.06 8.54 -12.37
N VAL A 36 -0.38 8.73 -13.65
CA VAL A 36 -1.26 7.88 -14.46
C VAL A 36 -0.68 7.76 -15.86
N ASP A 37 -0.85 6.62 -16.53
CA ASP A 37 -0.60 6.52 -17.97
C ASP A 37 -1.85 7.02 -18.72
N VAL A 38 -1.77 8.24 -19.26
CA VAL A 38 -2.89 8.86 -20.00
C VAL A 38 -2.75 8.73 -21.51
N ARG A 39 -1.78 7.95 -21.99
CA ARG A 39 -1.50 7.85 -23.44
C ARG A 39 -2.73 7.38 -24.23
N MET A 40 -3.39 6.32 -23.77
CA MET A 40 -4.59 5.80 -24.44
C MET A 40 -5.73 6.80 -24.39
N ALA A 41 -5.99 7.44 -23.27
CA ALA A 41 -7.00 8.49 -23.16
C ALA A 41 -6.74 9.64 -24.16
N GLY A 42 -5.48 10.05 -24.33
CA GLY A 42 -5.09 11.08 -25.28
C GLY A 42 -5.23 10.66 -26.76
N LEU A 43 -5.21 9.37 -27.06
CA LEU A 43 -5.38 8.84 -28.43
C LEU A 43 -6.84 8.57 -28.79
N THR A 44 -7.65 8.16 -27.82
CA THR A 44 -9.05 7.71 -28.05
C THR A 44 -10.09 8.73 -27.64
N ASP A 45 -9.73 9.73 -26.81
CA ASP A 45 -10.63 10.68 -26.16
C ASP A 45 -11.66 9.99 -25.26
N GLU A 46 -11.29 8.85 -24.65
CA GLU A 46 -12.15 8.05 -23.78
C GLU A 46 -11.67 8.12 -22.33
N LEU A 47 -12.60 8.51 -21.43
CA LEU A 47 -12.30 8.71 -20.00
C LEU A 47 -11.93 7.42 -19.28
N GLU A 48 -12.34 6.27 -19.75
CA GLU A 48 -12.04 4.97 -19.12
C GLU A 48 -10.53 4.66 -19.04
N TYR A 49 -9.72 5.29 -19.91
CA TYR A 49 -8.25 5.18 -19.91
C TYR A 49 -7.56 6.28 -19.09
N SER A 50 -8.33 7.05 -18.31
CA SER A 50 -7.80 8.12 -17.46
C SER A 50 -8.45 8.09 -16.08
N VAL A 51 -8.05 9.03 -15.23
CA VAL A 51 -8.67 9.27 -13.93
C VAL A 51 -9.53 10.52 -14.01
N ASN A 52 -10.80 10.40 -13.63
CA ASN A 52 -11.72 11.54 -13.54
C ASN A 52 -11.32 12.41 -12.34
N TYR A 53 -10.57 13.48 -12.60
CA TYR A 53 -10.11 14.41 -11.55
C TYR A 53 -11.28 15.12 -10.84
N GLY A 54 -12.44 15.25 -11.46
CA GLY A 54 -13.65 15.76 -10.82
C GLY A 54 -14.13 14.83 -9.71
N GLU A 55 -14.23 13.53 -10.00
CA GLU A 55 -14.58 12.52 -9.00
C GLU A 55 -13.52 12.41 -7.90
N VAL A 56 -12.23 12.49 -8.26
CA VAL A 56 -11.14 12.51 -7.28
C VAL A 56 -11.29 13.71 -6.34
N SER A 57 -11.58 14.89 -6.88
CA SER A 57 -11.76 16.11 -6.07
C SER A 57 -12.94 15.98 -5.10
N HIS A 58 -14.05 15.41 -5.54
CA HIS A 58 -15.18 15.11 -4.65
C HIS A 58 -14.83 14.04 -3.61
N THR A 59 -14.07 13.01 -3.98
CA THR A 59 -13.60 12.00 -3.03
C THR A 59 -12.71 12.62 -1.96
N ILE A 60 -11.78 13.51 -2.32
CA ILE A 60 -10.94 14.24 -1.37
C ILE A 60 -11.81 15.04 -0.39
N GLN A 61 -12.76 15.83 -0.90
CA GLN A 61 -13.66 16.62 -0.08
C GLN A 61 -14.47 15.74 0.87
N ASP A 62 -15.13 14.72 0.34
CA ASP A 62 -15.98 13.79 1.09
C ASP A 62 -15.21 13.07 2.19
N PHE A 63 -14.01 12.58 1.88
CA PHE A 63 -13.17 11.86 2.84
C PHE A 63 -12.80 12.76 4.02
N LEU A 64 -12.30 13.98 3.74
CA LEU A 64 -11.89 14.90 4.79
C LEU A 64 -13.06 15.44 5.63
N GLN A 65 -14.26 15.55 5.05
CA GLN A 65 -15.46 15.99 5.77
C GLN A 65 -16.09 14.87 6.63
N LYS A 66 -16.00 13.62 6.17
CA LYS A 66 -16.59 12.46 6.87
C LYS A 66 -15.75 11.95 8.04
N HIS A 67 -14.45 12.22 8.02
CA HIS A 67 -13.52 11.74 9.05
C HIS A 67 -12.92 12.92 9.82
N THR A 68 -12.63 12.69 11.11
CA THR A 68 -11.93 13.66 11.94
C THR A 68 -10.62 13.04 12.43
N PHE A 69 -9.50 13.68 12.09
CA PHE A 69 -8.16 13.24 12.48
C PHE A 69 -7.53 14.25 13.44
N LYS A 70 -6.75 13.77 14.41
CA LYS A 70 -5.94 14.65 15.25
C LYS A 70 -4.77 15.25 14.50
N LEU A 71 -4.16 14.48 13.61
CA LEU A 71 -2.96 14.84 12.86
C LEU A 71 -3.28 14.91 11.38
N ILE A 72 -2.76 15.92 10.69
CA ILE A 72 -2.90 16.04 9.23
C ILE A 72 -2.10 14.96 8.51
N GLU A 73 -1.07 14.40 9.14
CA GLU A 73 -0.34 13.22 8.67
C GLU A 73 -1.26 12.01 8.53
N ALA A 74 -2.07 11.74 9.56
CA ALA A 74 -3.02 10.64 9.53
C ALA A 74 -4.15 10.89 8.51
N ALA A 75 -4.57 12.14 8.34
CA ALA A 75 -5.52 12.52 7.29
C ALA A 75 -4.92 12.26 5.89
N ALA A 76 -3.65 12.61 5.69
CA ALA A 76 -2.97 12.39 4.41
C ALA A 76 -2.81 10.90 4.08
N GLU A 77 -2.40 10.06 5.05
CA GLU A 77 -2.28 8.62 4.85
C GLU A 77 -3.63 7.96 4.55
N GLY A 78 -4.66 8.29 5.33
CA GLY A 78 -6.00 7.74 5.11
C GLY A 78 -6.57 8.15 3.75
N LEU A 79 -6.39 9.41 3.36
CA LEU A 79 -6.82 9.91 2.05
C LEU A 79 -6.05 9.24 0.91
N ALA A 80 -4.73 9.06 1.03
CA ALA A 80 -3.95 8.36 0.03
C ALA A 80 -4.43 6.91 -0.16
N ALA A 81 -4.68 6.19 0.93
CA ALA A 81 -5.21 4.83 0.88
C ALA A 81 -6.60 4.78 0.18
N GLU A 82 -7.49 5.73 0.48
CA GLU A 82 -8.80 5.84 -0.17
C GLU A 82 -8.68 6.10 -1.68
N LEU A 83 -7.80 7.02 -2.08
CA LEU A 83 -7.58 7.33 -3.50
C LEU A 83 -7.01 6.13 -4.26
N PHE A 84 -6.04 5.43 -3.70
CA PHE A 84 -5.52 4.20 -4.33
C PHE A 84 -6.57 3.08 -4.40
N CYS A 85 -7.43 2.96 -3.40
CA CYS A 85 -8.50 1.97 -3.39
C CYS A 85 -9.53 2.23 -4.50
N ARG A 86 -9.97 3.50 -4.64
CA ARG A 86 -11.02 3.87 -5.59
C ARG A 86 -10.53 4.01 -7.03
N TYR A 87 -9.28 4.42 -7.22
CA TYR A 87 -8.73 4.75 -8.53
C TYR A 87 -7.52 3.87 -8.87
N PRO A 88 -7.76 2.64 -9.36
CA PRO A 88 -6.70 1.65 -9.62
C PRO A 88 -5.70 2.09 -10.70
N LEU A 89 -6.04 3.05 -11.55
CA LEU A 89 -5.14 3.60 -12.56
C LEU A 89 -4.06 4.52 -11.96
N ILE A 90 -4.23 5.01 -10.72
CA ILE A 90 -3.20 5.79 -10.03
C ILE A 90 -2.04 4.86 -9.64
N ARG A 91 -0.86 5.13 -10.20
CA ARG A 91 0.37 4.37 -9.93
C ARG A 91 1.21 4.97 -8.82
N ALA A 92 1.25 6.32 -8.76
CA ALA A 92 1.88 7.05 -7.67
C ALA A 92 1.08 8.32 -7.36
N LEU A 93 1.21 8.79 -6.13
CA LEU A 93 0.51 9.95 -5.59
C LEU A 93 1.48 10.80 -4.78
N ARG A 94 1.57 12.09 -5.10
CA ARG A 94 2.05 13.12 -4.17
C ARG A 94 0.84 13.85 -3.63
N LEU A 95 0.68 13.90 -2.33
CA LEU A 95 -0.44 14.54 -1.65
C LEU A 95 0.09 15.55 -0.64
N GLU A 96 -0.34 16.79 -0.73
CA GLU A 96 -0.08 17.83 0.24
C GLU A 96 -1.38 18.29 0.89
N ILE A 97 -1.40 18.33 2.22
CA ILE A 97 -2.49 18.93 3.01
C ILE A 97 -1.92 20.13 3.75
N GLN A 98 -2.40 21.32 3.39
CA GLN A 98 -2.05 22.57 4.05
C GLN A 98 -3.12 22.97 5.04
N LYS A 99 -2.69 23.55 6.17
CA LYS A 99 -3.51 24.06 7.26
C LYS A 99 -3.22 25.55 7.49
N PRO A 100 -3.81 26.46 6.68
CA PRO A 100 -3.49 27.89 6.74
C PRO A 100 -3.80 28.54 8.08
N TRP A 101 -4.80 28.01 8.80
CA TRP A 101 -5.24 28.54 10.09
C TRP A 101 -4.78 27.69 11.27
N ALA A 102 -3.58 27.08 11.14
CA ALA A 102 -3.01 26.30 12.24
C ALA A 102 -2.83 27.19 13.49
N PRO A 103 -3.32 26.76 14.67
CA PRO A 103 -3.30 27.58 15.90
C PRO A 103 -1.91 27.56 16.56
N VAL A 104 -0.89 28.04 15.83
CA VAL A 104 0.52 28.06 16.29
C VAL A 104 0.82 29.26 17.19
N GLY A 105 0.01 30.32 17.11
CA GLY A 105 0.23 31.55 17.86
C GLY A 105 1.35 32.43 17.33
N LEU A 106 1.89 32.13 16.16
CA LEU A 106 2.93 32.89 15.47
C LEU A 106 2.49 33.25 14.03
N PRO A 107 2.94 34.37 13.48
CA PRO A 107 2.64 34.74 12.12
C PRO A 107 3.33 33.76 11.15
N LEU A 108 2.53 33.02 10.40
CA LEU A 108 2.99 32.10 9.36
C LEU A 108 1.95 32.03 8.23
N ARG A 109 2.36 31.63 7.04
CA ARG A 109 1.46 31.47 5.90
C ARG A 109 0.60 30.21 6.03
N THR A 110 1.22 29.11 6.32
CA THR A 110 0.57 27.79 6.45
C THR A 110 1.50 26.80 7.14
N VAL A 111 0.94 25.75 7.72
CA VAL A 111 1.63 24.50 8.03
C VAL A 111 1.15 23.46 7.02
N SER A 112 2.03 22.61 6.51
CA SER A 112 1.63 21.56 5.59
C SER A 112 2.38 20.25 5.85
N VAL A 113 1.76 19.16 5.43
CA VAL A 113 2.37 17.84 5.31
C VAL A 113 2.27 17.39 3.87
N GLU A 114 3.39 16.96 3.31
CA GLU A 114 3.46 16.32 2.00
C GLU A 114 3.86 14.86 2.18
N ILE A 115 3.12 13.95 1.54
CA ILE A 115 3.46 12.54 1.47
C ILE A 115 3.57 12.09 0.02
N ARG A 116 4.36 11.06 -0.22
CA ARG A 116 4.47 10.39 -1.53
C ARG A 116 4.27 8.90 -1.31
N ARG A 117 3.37 8.31 -2.09
CA ARG A 117 3.05 6.88 -2.05
C ARG A 117 2.97 6.35 -3.48
N SER A 118 3.37 5.09 -3.67
CA SER A 118 3.33 4.43 -4.98
C SER A 118 2.91 2.98 -4.84
N ARG A 119 2.37 2.42 -5.92
CA ARG A 119 2.17 0.98 -6.04
C ARG A 119 3.49 0.34 -6.48
N HIS A 120 3.87 -0.68 -5.77
CA HIS A 120 5.06 -1.47 -6.02
C HIS A 120 4.67 -2.85 -6.53
N THR A 121 5.39 -3.34 -7.53
CA THR A 121 5.27 -4.72 -8.00
C THR A 121 6.29 -5.59 -7.28
N VAL A 122 5.81 -6.63 -6.62
CA VAL A 122 6.64 -7.48 -5.76
C VAL A 122 6.47 -8.94 -6.15
N TYR A 123 7.57 -9.68 -6.17
CA TYR A 123 7.57 -11.13 -6.33
C TYR A 123 7.99 -11.79 -5.02
N ILE A 124 7.16 -12.71 -4.52
CA ILE A 124 7.37 -13.42 -3.26
C ILE A 124 7.49 -14.91 -3.55
N ALA A 125 8.58 -15.52 -3.07
CA ALA A 125 8.69 -16.96 -3.01
C ALA A 125 7.83 -17.49 -1.87
N LEU A 126 7.18 -18.63 -2.11
CA LEU A 126 6.44 -19.40 -1.11
C LEU A 126 7.02 -20.82 -1.07
N GLY A 127 7.32 -21.30 0.13
CA GLY A 127 7.86 -22.63 0.35
C GLY A 127 7.25 -23.32 1.57
N SER A 128 7.07 -24.63 1.47
CA SER A 128 6.63 -25.47 2.59
C SER A 128 7.15 -26.91 2.41
N ASN A 129 7.63 -27.54 3.50
CA ASN A 129 7.99 -28.96 3.47
C ASN A 129 7.48 -29.75 4.67
N MET A 130 6.59 -29.18 5.49
CA MET A 130 5.99 -29.86 6.65
C MET A 130 4.47 -29.88 6.57
N GLY A 131 3.86 -30.95 7.07
CA GLY A 131 2.41 -31.07 7.21
C GLY A 131 1.64 -30.98 5.87
N ASP A 132 0.49 -30.32 5.87
CA ASP A 132 -0.27 -30.07 4.64
C ASP A 132 0.29 -28.86 3.90
N LYS A 133 1.37 -29.09 3.15
CA LYS A 133 2.12 -28.07 2.40
C LYS A 133 1.21 -27.23 1.52
N MET A 134 0.26 -27.86 0.82
CA MET A 134 -0.64 -27.16 -0.10
C MET A 134 -1.61 -26.24 0.65
N ALA A 135 -2.11 -26.68 1.80
CA ALA A 135 -3.00 -25.86 2.63
C ALA A 135 -2.26 -24.60 3.15
N TYR A 136 -1.05 -24.76 3.67
CA TYR A 136 -0.24 -23.62 4.14
C TYR A 136 0.04 -22.60 3.02
N LEU A 137 0.41 -23.07 1.82
CA LEU A 137 0.68 -22.18 0.69
C LEU A 137 -0.57 -21.43 0.23
N LYS A 138 -1.72 -22.10 0.15
CA LYS A 138 -3.00 -21.46 -0.20
C LYS A 138 -3.44 -20.44 0.85
N GLU A 139 -3.31 -20.77 2.13
CA GLU A 139 -3.62 -19.85 3.23
C GLU A 139 -2.71 -18.62 3.20
N ALA A 140 -1.42 -18.80 2.90
CA ALA A 140 -0.48 -17.67 2.75
C ALA A 140 -0.91 -16.74 1.61
N VAL A 141 -1.26 -17.28 0.43
CA VAL A 141 -1.78 -16.48 -0.71
C VAL A 141 -3.04 -15.71 -0.31
N GLU A 142 -3.96 -16.35 0.41
CA GLU A 142 -5.18 -15.69 0.88
C GLU A 142 -4.87 -14.55 1.88
N LYS A 143 -3.97 -14.78 2.84
CA LYS A 143 -3.55 -13.74 3.79
C LYS A 143 -2.86 -12.57 3.09
N LEU A 144 -1.97 -12.85 2.13
CA LEU A 144 -1.30 -11.82 1.33
C LEU A 144 -2.30 -10.99 0.52
N SER A 145 -3.33 -11.61 -0.05
CA SER A 145 -4.37 -10.90 -0.81
C SER A 145 -5.23 -9.97 0.06
N LYS A 146 -5.26 -10.18 1.38
CA LYS A 146 -6.01 -9.38 2.36
C LYS A 146 -5.20 -8.27 3.01
N LEU A 147 -3.90 -8.15 2.72
CA LEU A 147 -3.09 -7.07 3.25
C LEU A 147 -3.59 -5.71 2.74
N PRO A 148 -3.71 -4.69 3.62
CA PRO A 148 -4.15 -3.36 3.24
C PRO A 148 -3.29 -2.79 2.10
N GLY A 149 -3.94 -2.19 1.11
CA GLY A 149 -3.25 -1.60 -0.05
C GLY A 149 -2.52 -2.58 -0.96
N SER A 150 -2.83 -3.88 -0.83
CA SER A 150 -2.17 -4.95 -1.57
C SER A 150 -3.16 -5.75 -2.41
N SER A 151 -2.68 -6.35 -3.50
CA SER A 151 -3.47 -7.26 -4.35
C SER A 151 -2.56 -8.29 -5.01
N VAL A 152 -2.89 -9.57 -4.87
CA VAL A 152 -2.22 -10.66 -5.59
C VAL A 152 -2.69 -10.64 -7.05
N LYS A 153 -1.73 -10.60 -7.99
CA LYS A 153 -1.99 -10.55 -9.44
C LYS A 153 -1.92 -11.93 -10.07
N LYS A 154 -0.88 -12.68 -9.73
CA LYS A 154 -0.63 -14.02 -10.28
C LYS A 154 0.00 -14.90 -9.22
N VAL A 155 -0.26 -16.20 -9.33
CA VAL A 155 0.42 -17.24 -8.56
C VAL A 155 0.87 -18.30 -9.57
N SER A 156 2.13 -18.72 -9.48
CA SER A 156 2.65 -19.81 -10.31
C SER A 156 2.02 -21.15 -9.91
N ASP A 157 2.20 -22.16 -10.73
CA ASP A 157 2.03 -23.55 -10.30
C ASP A 157 3.04 -23.84 -9.17
N PHE A 158 2.62 -24.70 -8.23
CA PHE A 158 3.50 -25.19 -7.18
C PHE A 158 4.26 -26.42 -7.66
N ILE A 159 5.60 -26.37 -7.53
CA ILE A 159 6.50 -27.46 -7.94
C ILE A 159 7.14 -28.11 -6.73
N ARG A 160 7.41 -29.42 -6.82
CA ARG A 160 8.20 -30.14 -5.82
C ARG A 160 9.68 -29.97 -6.11
N THR A 161 10.45 -29.74 -5.06
CA THR A 161 11.90 -29.62 -5.15
C THR A 161 12.55 -30.41 -4.03
N GLU A 162 13.71 -31.00 -4.32
CA GLU A 162 14.52 -31.65 -3.29
C GLU A 162 15.07 -30.63 -2.30
N PRO A 163 15.23 -31.00 -1.00
CA PRO A 163 15.80 -30.12 0.01
C PRO A 163 17.27 -29.82 -0.30
N TYR A 164 17.66 -28.55 -0.08
CA TYR A 164 19.05 -28.09 -0.19
C TYR A 164 19.70 -28.00 1.20
N GLY A 165 20.94 -28.45 1.31
CA GLY A 165 21.74 -28.41 2.54
C GLY A 165 21.49 -29.60 3.47
N VAL A 166 20.43 -29.57 4.29
CA VAL A 166 20.02 -30.73 5.10
C VAL A 166 19.11 -31.61 4.24
N THR A 167 19.60 -32.77 3.82
CA THR A 167 18.88 -33.67 2.88
C THR A 167 17.96 -34.67 3.59
N GLU A 168 18.08 -34.84 4.91
CA GLU A 168 17.22 -35.72 5.70
C GLU A 168 15.92 -35.00 6.12
N GLN A 169 15.16 -34.53 5.15
CA GLN A 169 13.86 -33.88 5.33
C GLN A 169 12.97 -34.08 4.09
N ASP A 170 11.68 -33.84 4.24
CA ASP A 170 10.72 -33.95 3.14
C ASP A 170 11.01 -32.95 2.01
N GLU A 171 10.62 -33.32 0.78
CA GLU A 171 10.60 -32.43 -0.38
C GLU A 171 9.80 -31.16 -0.08
N PHE A 172 10.29 -30.05 -0.60
CA PHE A 172 9.56 -28.78 -0.57
C PHE A 172 8.50 -28.70 -1.66
N LEU A 173 7.42 -28.02 -1.36
CA LEU A 173 6.49 -27.50 -2.35
C LEU A 173 6.74 -25.99 -2.44
N ASN A 174 7.17 -25.51 -3.61
CA ASN A 174 7.58 -24.13 -3.84
C ASN A 174 6.75 -23.49 -4.96
N GLY A 175 6.56 -22.20 -4.85
CA GLY A 175 5.93 -21.37 -5.87
C GLY A 175 6.36 -19.91 -5.76
N VAL A 176 5.90 -19.09 -6.68
CA VAL A 176 6.12 -17.64 -6.69
C VAL A 176 4.78 -16.95 -6.92
N LEU A 177 4.53 -15.87 -6.20
CA LEU A 177 3.43 -14.98 -6.50
C LEU A 177 3.92 -13.59 -6.92
N GLU A 178 3.16 -12.97 -7.79
CA GLU A 178 3.26 -11.56 -8.15
C GLU A 178 2.14 -10.80 -7.45
N MET A 179 2.47 -9.73 -6.74
CA MET A 179 1.50 -8.83 -6.11
C MET A 179 1.84 -7.37 -6.35
N GLU A 180 0.83 -6.52 -6.31
CA GLU A 180 0.99 -5.08 -6.12
C GLU A 180 0.73 -4.72 -4.67
N THR A 181 1.50 -3.77 -4.12
CA THR A 181 1.36 -3.29 -2.73
C THR A 181 1.71 -1.82 -2.60
N LEU A 182 1.17 -1.17 -1.57
CA LEU A 182 1.57 0.17 -1.12
C LEU A 182 2.57 0.10 0.07
N LEU A 183 2.82 -1.10 0.60
CA LEU A 183 3.73 -1.31 1.72
C LEU A 183 5.17 -1.13 1.25
N THR A 184 5.98 -0.48 2.08
CA THR A 184 7.44 -0.45 1.90
C THR A 184 8.05 -1.85 2.05
N PRO A 185 9.29 -2.12 1.58
CA PRO A 185 9.93 -3.42 1.74
C PRO A 185 9.95 -3.90 3.19
N GLN A 186 10.24 -3.00 4.15
CA GLN A 186 10.31 -3.31 5.58
C GLN A 186 8.92 -3.64 6.16
N GLU A 187 7.90 -2.89 5.78
CA GLU A 187 6.52 -3.16 6.21
C GLU A 187 6.02 -4.49 5.63
N LEU A 188 6.30 -4.76 4.35
CA LEU A 188 5.95 -6.02 3.72
C LEU A 188 6.66 -7.19 4.41
N LEU A 189 7.97 -7.10 4.64
CA LEU A 189 8.74 -8.13 5.34
C LEU A 189 8.15 -8.42 6.73
N ALA A 190 7.77 -7.39 7.47
CA ALA A 190 7.11 -7.55 8.77
C ALA A 190 5.78 -8.33 8.65
N GLN A 191 4.98 -8.09 7.59
CA GLN A 191 3.76 -8.85 7.33
C GLN A 191 4.05 -10.30 6.94
N LEU A 192 5.08 -10.55 6.12
CA LEU A 192 5.49 -11.92 5.77
C LEU A 192 5.87 -12.72 7.02
N HIS A 193 6.73 -12.16 7.88
CA HIS A 193 7.11 -12.79 9.15
C HIS A 193 5.91 -13.07 10.07
N ARG A 194 4.92 -12.17 10.10
CA ARG A 194 3.69 -12.39 10.85
C ARG A 194 2.88 -13.56 10.30
N ILE A 195 2.72 -13.65 8.98
CA ILE A 195 2.00 -14.74 8.31
C ILE A 195 2.70 -16.08 8.57
N GLU A 196 4.04 -16.12 8.51
CA GLU A 196 4.84 -17.29 8.86
C GLU A 196 4.66 -17.73 10.31
N ALA A 197 4.70 -16.77 11.26
CA ALA A 197 4.49 -17.06 12.68
C ALA A 197 3.09 -17.63 12.95
N GLU A 198 2.05 -17.14 12.28
CA GLU A 198 0.68 -17.66 12.38
C GLU A 198 0.57 -19.10 11.81
N ALA A 199 1.47 -19.50 10.91
CA ALA A 199 1.58 -20.89 10.40
C ALA A 199 2.41 -21.81 11.32
N ASN A 200 2.65 -21.42 12.57
CA ASN A 200 3.46 -22.14 13.56
C ASN A 200 4.91 -22.41 13.08
N ARG A 201 5.50 -21.47 12.37
CA ARG A 201 6.91 -21.55 11.96
C ARG A 201 7.81 -21.43 13.19
N GLU A 202 8.46 -22.53 13.61
CA GLU A 202 9.56 -22.51 14.58
C GLU A 202 10.90 -22.62 13.84
N ARG A 203 11.78 -21.64 14.00
CA ARG A 203 13.16 -21.69 13.47
C ARG A 203 14.05 -22.47 14.43
N ILE A 204 14.08 -23.81 14.31
CA ILE A 204 14.91 -24.68 15.18
C ILE A 204 16.33 -24.82 14.59
N LEU A 205 16.46 -24.93 13.27
CA LEU A 205 17.74 -25.11 12.57
C LEU A 205 17.81 -24.23 11.31
N ARG A 206 19.01 -23.74 10.97
CA ARG A 206 19.27 -23.09 9.69
C ARG A 206 19.12 -24.13 8.58
N TRP A 207 18.29 -23.84 7.55
CA TRP A 207 17.88 -24.75 6.47
C TRP A 207 17.10 -26.00 6.91
N GLY A 208 16.53 -25.99 8.10
CA GLY A 208 15.67 -27.05 8.63
C GLY A 208 14.26 -27.05 8.01
N PRO A 209 13.45 -28.03 8.38
CA PRO A 209 12.05 -28.13 7.94
C PRO A 209 11.24 -26.90 8.37
N ARG A 210 10.29 -26.46 7.54
CA ARG A 210 9.43 -25.30 7.83
C ARG A 210 8.02 -25.50 7.32
N THR A 211 7.05 -25.09 8.11
CA THR A 211 5.63 -25.10 7.74
C THR A 211 5.33 -24.14 6.61
N LEU A 212 5.92 -22.94 6.68
CA LEU A 212 5.78 -21.88 5.68
C LEU A 212 7.06 -21.03 5.64
N ASP A 213 7.49 -20.68 4.44
CA ASP A 213 8.61 -19.79 4.16
C ASP A 213 8.19 -18.76 3.12
N LEU A 214 8.36 -17.47 3.42
CA LEU A 214 7.97 -16.37 2.55
C LEU A 214 9.14 -15.41 2.39
N ASP A 215 9.70 -15.30 1.18
CA ASP A 215 10.83 -14.43 0.89
C ASP A 215 10.50 -13.44 -0.23
N ILE A 216 10.88 -12.17 -0.06
CA ILE A 216 10.80 -11.16 -1.12
C ILE A 216 11.92 -11.45 -2.12
N LEU A 217 11.55 -11.80 -3.36
CA LEU A 217 12.51 -12.05 -4.44
C LEU A 217 12.87 -10.77 -5.18
N LEU A 218 11.86 -9.99 -5.52
CA LEU A 218 12.00 -8.72 -6.24
C LEU A 218 11.01 -7.70 -5.68
N TYR A 219 11.44 -6.46 -5.59
CA TYR A 219 10.62 -5.32 -5.23
C TYR A 219 10.90 -4.18 -6.21
N ASP A 220 10.01 -4.00 -7.20
CA ASP A 220 10.26 -3.19 -8.40
C ASP A 220 11.65 -3.49 -9.01
N GLN A 221 12.50 -2.47 -9.10
CA GLN A 221 13.90 -2.57 -9.55
C GLN A 221 14.88 -2.17 -8.44
N GLU A 222 14.43 -2.16 -7.18
CA GLU A 222 15.27 -1.76 -6.05
C GLU A 222 16.28 -2.86 -5.70
N VAL A 223 17.48 -2.43 -5.35
CA VAL A 223 18.49 -3.29 -4.72
C VAL A 223 18.43 -3.00 -3.23
N ILE A 224 18.07 -4.01 -2.45
CA ILE A 224 17.91 -3.89 -0.99
C ILE A 224 19.00 -4.76 -0.35
N ASP A 225 19.93 -4.11 0.37
CA ASP A 225 21.03 -4.75 1.10
C ASP A 225 20.66 -5.03 2.56
#